data_e1e23670d92adc9af96ee18b9f14a232
#
_entry.id   e1e23670d92adc9af96ee18b9f14a232
#
_cell.length_a   1.000
_cell.length_b   1.000
_cell.length_c   1.000
_cell.angle_alpha   90.00
_cell.angle_beta   90.00
_cell.angle_gamma   90.00
#
_symmetry.space_group_name_H-M   'P 1'
#
loop_
_entity.id
_entity.type
_entity.pdbx_description
1 polymer ?
#
loop_
_entity_poly.entity_id
_entity_poly.type
_entity_poly.pdbx_seq_one_letter_code
_entity_poly.pdbx_strand_id
1 'polypeptide(L)'
;EKAYADECDLGHQFDPADLIKPTSSLTGCVPELRPVRNWYFDLPNFREQLGEIAENLEADPEVRPVVSQTAKEFLVPPVIYIKNELEADYRAIESKLPVHEFHAAEGNKQSFELEFANIESRDAARDELTAAGIRFRTGKALVPFRISGNVEWGVKVPEMEGVDDLTVWC
;
A
#
# COMPACT_ATOMS: atom_id res chain seq x y z
N GLU A 1 21.54 15.14 -6.15
CA GLU A 1 21.40 14.45 -4.86
C GLU A 1 21.85 13.01 -5.01
N LYS A 2 22.42 12.44 -3.96
CA LYS A 2 22.72 11.02 -3.90
C LYS A 2 21.48 10.27 -3.43
N ALA A 3 21.23 9.12 -4.03
CA ALA A 3 20.16 8.24 -3.66
C ALA A 3 20.66 6.80 -3.65
N TYR A 4 20.12 6.02 -2.73
CA TYR A 4 20.24 4.56 -2.72
C TYR A 4 18.98 4.05 -3.42
N ALA A 5 19.07 3.15 -4.33
CA ALA A 5 17.98 2.56 -5.10
C ALA A 5 16.54 3.10 -4.89
N ASP A 6 16.07 3.17 -3.65
CA ASP A 6 14.70 3.50 -3.23
C ASP A 6 14.62 4.56 -2.12
N GLU A 7 15.78 5.14 -1.71
CA GLU A 7 15.86 6.11 -0.62
C GLU A 7 16.93 7.17 -0.90
N CYS A 8 16.66 8.43 -0.57
CA CYS A 8 17.67 9.49 -0.64
C CYS A 8 18.40 9.67 0.69
N ASP A 9 19.49 10.47 0.68
CA ASP A 9 20.30 10.78 1.88
C ASP A 9 19.50 11.40 3.04
N LEU A 10 18.28 11.90 2.77
CA LEU A 10 17.39 12.49 3.77
C LEU A 10 16.32 11.50 4.29
N GLY A 11 16.35 10.25 3.87
CA GLY A 11 15.40 9.21 4.29
C GLY A 11 14.05 9.24 3.57
N HIS A 12 13.91 9.99 2.47
CA HIS A 12 12.69 9.95 1.68
C HIS A 12 12.71 8.74 0.76
N GLN A 13 11.65 7.93 0.86
CA GLN A 13 11.44 6.77 -0.01
C GLN A 13 10.79 7.20 -1.33
N PHE A 14 11.16 6.56 -2.41
CA PHE A 14 10.64 6.79 -3.76
C PHE A 14 10.74 5.51 -4.60
N ASP A 15 9.99 5.45 -5.69
CA ASP A 15 10.19 4.40 -6.69
C ASP A 15 11.44 4.72 -7.52
N PRO A 16 12.37 3.78 -7.73
CA PRO A 16 13.52 3.98 -8.62
C PRO A 16 13.15 4.48 -10.02
N ALA A 17 11.94 4.20 -10.49
CA ALA A 17 11.43 4.72 -11.76
C ALA A 17 11.19 6.24 -11.74
N ASP A 18 11.02 6.85 -10.57
CA ASP A 18 10.77 8.30 -10.42
C ASP A 18 12.07 9.13 -10.47
N LEU A 19 13.23 8.49 -10.51
CA LEU A 19 14.52 9.17 -10.56
C LEU A 19 14.71 9.95 -11.86
N ILE A 20 14.96 11.25 -11.75
CA ILE A 20 15.19 12.13 -12.90
C ILE A 20 16.67 12.05 -13.32
N LYS A 21 16.94 11.54 -14.53
CA LYS A 21 18.28 11.39 -15.10
C LYS A 21 19.25 10.68 -14.15
N PRO A 22 18.92 9.46 -13.69
CA PRO A 22 19.76 8.72 -12.76
C PRO A 22 21.12 8.40 -13.40
N THR A 23 22.19 8.49 -12.58
CA THR A 23 23.53 8.11 -12.97
C THR A 23 24.19 7.36 -11.82
N SER A 24 24.76 6.20 -12.10
CA SER A 24 25.48 5.41 -11.09
C SER A 24 26.67 6.18 -10.54
N SER A 25 26.75 6.35 -9.23
CA SER A 25 27.88 6.99 -8.56
C SER A 25 29.17 6.15 -8.63
N LEU A 26 29.05 4.87 -8.88
CA LEU A 26 30.19 3.93 -8.97
C LEU A 26 30.77 3.83 -10.37
N THR A 27 29.92 3.79 -11.39
CA THR A 27 30.32 3.49 -12.76
C THR A 27 30.15 4.65 -13.74
N GLY A 28 29.37 5.67 -13.36
CA GLY A 28 28.98 6.77 -14.26
C GLY A 28 27.96 6.37 -15.34
N CYS A 29 27.49 5.13 -15.34
CA CYS A 29 26.51 4.66 -16.32
C CYS A 29 25.09 5.11 -15.96
N VAL A 30 24.25 5.24 -16.99
CA VAL A 30 22.80 5.44 -16.82
C VAL A 30 22.17 4.09 -16.51
N PRO A 31 21.41 3.94 -15.39
CA PRO A 31 20.71 2.71 -15.10
C PRO A 31 19.61 2.42 -16.12
N GLU A 32 19.36 1.15 -16.38
CA GLU A 32 18.25 0.69 -17.21
C GLU A 32 17.17 0.07 -16.33
N LEU A 33 15.90 0.41 -16.60
CA LEU A 33 14.77 -0.30 -16.03
C LEU A 33 14.59 -1.63 -16.73
N ARG A 34 14.60 -2.72 -15.96
CA ARG A 34 14.38 -4.07 -16.47
C ARG A 34 13.25 -4.73 -15.69
N PRO A 35 12.35 -5.47 -16.35
CA PRO A 35 11.38 -6.28 -15.65
C PRO A 35 12.11 -7.35 -14.83
N VAL A 36 11.75 -7.47 -13.58
CA VAL A 36 12.25 -8.49 -12.66
C VAL A 36 11.08 -9.27 -12.08
N ARG A 37 11.31 -10.56 -11.83
CA ARG A 37 10.35 -11.41 -11.14
C ARG A 37 10.59 -11.27 -9.64
N ASN A 38 9.60 -10.76 -8.92
CA ASN A 38 9.63 -10.65 -7.47
C ASN A 38 8.80 -11.76 -6.84
N TRP A 39 9.10 -12.05 -5.58
CA TRP A 39 8.39 -13.01 -4.77
C TRP A 39 7.51 -12.26 -3.78
N TYR A 40 6.24 -12.64 -3.72
CA TYR A 40 5.25 -12.02 -2.86
C TYR A 40 4.63 -13.05 -1.95
N PHE A 41 4.44 -12.69 -0.71
CA PHE A 41 3.56 -13.38 0.22
C PHE A 41 2.17 -12.75 0.12
N ASP A 42 1.17 -13.55 -0.22
CA ASP A 42 -0.20 -13.07 -0.43
C ASP A 42 -0.92 -12.89 0.92
N LEU A 43 -0.57 -11.82 1.64
CA LEU A 43 -1.21 -11.45 2.91
C LEU A 43 -2.73 -11.33 2.83
N PRO A 44 -3.34 -10.82 1.74
CA PRO A 44 -4.80 -10.75 1.62
C PRO A 44 -5.51 -12.08 1.83
N ASN A 45 -4.92 -13.20 1.42
CA ASN A 45 -5.49 -14.53 1.65
C ASN A 45 -5.54 -14.94 3.13
N PHE A 46 -4.79 -14.27 3.98
CA PHE A 46 -4.74 -14.54 5.44
C PHE A 46 -5.53 -13.53 6.26
N ARG A 47 -6.40 -12.73 5.64
CA ARG A 47 -7.16 -11.65 6.30
C ARG A 47 -7.93 -12.14 7.53
N GLU A 48 -8.61 -13.28 7.43
CA GLU A 48 -9.41 -13.85 8.52
C GLU A 48 -8.50 -14.24 9.70
N GLN A 49 -7.44 -15.00 9.45
CA GLN A 49 -6.48 -15.40 10.47
C GLN A 49 -5.78 -14.19 11.12
N LEU A 50 -5.44 -13.19 10.33
CA LEU A 50 -4.86 -11.93 10.85
C LEU A 50 -5.87 -11.15 11.70
N GLY A 51 -7.16 -11.20 11.35
CA GLY A 51 -8.25 -10.65 12.15
C GLY A 51 -8.33 -11.31 13.53
N GLU A 52 -8.35 -12.64 13.58
CA GLU A 52 -8.34 -13.40 14.83
C GLU A 52 -7.11 -13.09 15.69
N ILE A 53 -5.93 -12.97 15.08
CA ILE A 53 -4.70 -12.56 15.79
C ILE A 53 -4.85 -11.15 16.37
N ALA A 54 -5.37 -10.20 15.60
CA ALA A 54 -5.56 -8.83 16.07
C ALA A 54 -6.57 -8.73 17.22
N GLU A 55 -7.64 -9.55 17.22
CA GLU A 55 -8.60 -9.67 18.31
C GLU A 55 -7.97 -10.28 19.55
N ASN A 56 -7.18 -11.34 19.40
CA ASN A 56 -6.47 -11.95 20.52
C ASN A 56 -5.46 -10.98 21.15
N LEU A 57 -4.74 -10.20 20.34
CA LEU A 57 -3.82 -9.16 20.83
C LEU A 57 -4.57 -8.04 21.58
N GLU A 58 -5.78 -7.70 21.16
CA GLU A 58 -6.59 -6.69 21.87
C GLU A 58 -7.13 -7.20 23.20
N ALA A 59 -7.44 -8.49 23.28
CA ALA A 59 -7.96 -9.12 24.51
C ALA A 59 -6.86 -9.38 25.55
N ASP A 60 -5.59 -9.35 25.17
CA ASP A 60 -4.46 -9.60 26.08
C ASP A 60 -4.07 -8.31 26.83
N PRO A 61 -4.23 -8.28 28.16
CA PRO A 61 -3.91 -7.10 28.98
C PRO A 61 -2.39 -6.78 29.04
N GLU A 62 -1.52 -7.70 28.66
CA GLU A 62 -0.08 -7.48 28.60
C GLU A 62 0.35 -6.81 27.28
N VAL A 63 -0.51 -6.82 26.27
CA VAL A 63 -0.24 -6.19 24.97
C VAL A 63 -0.64 -4.71 25.00
N ARG A 64 0.27 -3.86 24.57
CA ARG A 64 -0.02 -2.42 24.47
C ARG A 64 -1.12 -2.18 23.42
N PRO A 65 -2.16 -1.38 23.70
CA PRO A 65 -3.30 -1.14 22.79
C PRO A 65 -2.90 -0.66 21.40
N VAL A 66 -1.78 0.07 21.27
CA VAL A 66 -1.30 0.54 19.96
C VAL A 66 -0.96 -0.62 19.00
N VAL A 67 -0.57 -1.79 19.53
CA VAL A 67 -0.20 -2.95 18.71
C VAL A 67 -1.43 -3.52 18.00
N SER A 68 -2.49 -3.80 18.74
CA SER A 68 -3.75 -4.32 18.18
C SER A 68 -4.43 -3.29 17.28
N GLN A 69 -4.43 -2.01 17.67
CA GLN A 69 -4.99 -0.93 16.85
C GLN A 69 -4.25 -0.81 15.51
N THR A 70 -2.91 -0.83 15.52
CA THR A 70 -2.12 -0.76 14.29
C THR A 70 -2.38 -1.98 13.40
N ALA A 71 -2.46 -3.19 13.96
CA ALA A 71 -2.79 -4.40 13.19
C ALA A 71 -4.16 -4.26 12.50
N LYS A 72 -5.18 -3.79 13.22
CA LYS A 72 -6.54 -3.60 12.68
C LYS A 72 -6.60 -2.55 11.57
N GLU A 73 -5.77 -1.51 11.60
CA GLU A 73 -5.72 -0.50 10.52
C GLU A 73 -5.37 -1.09 9.14
N PHE A 74 -4.60 -2.18 9.10
CA PHE A 74 -4.26 -2.87 7.85
C PHE A 74 -5.35 -3.82 7.37
N LEU A 75 -6.26 -4.24 8.26
CA LEU A 75 -7.31 -5.21 7.95
C LEU A 75 -8.58 -4.57 7.38
N VAL A 76 -8.67 -3.24 7.40
CA VAL A 76 -9.79 -2.53 6.79
C VAL A 76 -9.78 -2.68 5.26
N PRO A 77 -10.95 -2.54 4.60
CA PRO A 77 -11.02 -2.46 3.16
C PRO A 77 -10.15 -1.34 2.57
N PRO A 78 -9.80 -1.41 1.28
CA PRO A 78 -9.15 -0.31 0.61
C PRO A 78 -10.01 0.95 0.60
N VAL A 79 -9.55 2.02 1.27
CA VAL A 79 -10.32 3.27 1.40
C VAL A 79 -9.53 4.49 0.96
N ILE A 80 -10.27 5.51 0.52
CA ILE A 80 -9.76 6.87 0.30
C ILE A 80 -10.55 7.82 1.21
N TYR A 81 -9.82 8.70 1.90
CA TYR A 81 -10.39 9.74 2.75
C TYR A 81 -10.28 11.09 2.06
N ILE A 82 -11.42 11.78 1.89
CA ILE A 82 -11.49 13.11 1.28
C ILE A 82 -12.14 14.05 2.30
N LYS A 83 -11.59 15.26 2.42
CA LYS A 83 -12.17 16.26 3.33
C LYS A 83 -13.58 16.68 2.90
N ASN A 84 -14.47 16.89 3.87
CA ASN A 84 -15.87 17.27 3.62
C ASN A 84 -16.00 18.52 2.75
N GLU A 85 -15.06 19.47 2.86
CA GLU A 85 -15.04 20.69 2.05
C GLU A 85 -14.89 20.44 0.53
N LEU A 86 -14.39 19.27 0.15
CA LEU A 86 -14.17 18.85 -1.25
C LEU A 86 -15.29 17.91 -1.77
N GLU A 87 -16.39 17.75 -1.04
CA GLU A 87 -17.46 16.83 -1.46
C GLU A 87 -18.08 17.25 -2.80
N ALA A 88 -18.28 18.56 -3.03
CA ALA A 88 -18.82 19.05 -4.29
C ALA A 88 -17.92 18.73 -5.50
N ASP A 89 -16.60 18.87 -5.31
CA ASP A 89 -15.61 18.55 -6.36
C ASP A 89 -15.58 17.04 -6.63
N TYR A 90 -15.63 16.22 -5.57
CA TYR A 90 -15.75 14.77 -5.69
C TYR A 90 -17.03 14.38 -6.46
N ARG A 91 -18.20 14.93 -6.09
CA ARG A 91 -19.47 14.62 -6.75
C ARG A 91 -19.45 14.95 -8.24
N ALA A 92 -18.70 15.96 -8.66
CA ALA A 92 -18.56 16.34 -10.07
C ALA A 92 -17.83 15.28 -10.91
N ILE A 93 -17.01 14.42 -10.29
CA ILE A 93 -16.25 13.38 -10.97
C ILE A 93 -16.63 11.96 -10.55
N GLU A 94 -17.53 11.77 -9.60
CA GLU A 94 -17.92 10.48 -9.03
C GLU A 94 -18.22 9.42 -10.11
N SER A 95 -18.90 9.84 -11.18
CA SER A 95 -19.22 8.93 -12.30
C SER A 95 -18.02 8.41 -13.10
N LYS A 96 -16.83 8.99 -12.91
CA LYS A 96 -15.58 8.53 -13.54
C LYS A 96 -14.81 7.55 -12.66
N LEU A 97 -15.16 7.51 -11.38
CA LEU A 97 -14.49 6.63 -10.43
C LEU A 97 -14.98 5.19 -10.56
N PRO A 98 -14.14 4.19 -10.28
CA PRO A 98 -14.57 2.81 -10.10
C PRO A 98 -15.70 2.70 -9.07
N VAL A 99 -16.45 1.59 -9.15
CA VAL A 99 -17.53 1.31 -8.19
C VAL A 99 -16.99 1.31 -6.77
N HIS A 100 -17.63 2.07 -5.89
CA HIS A 100 -17.24 2.24 -4.49
C HIS A 100 -18.47 2.54 -3.63
N GLU A 101 -18.31 2.35 -2.32
CA GLU A 101 -19.29 2.76 -1.32
C GLU A 101 -18.90 4.12 -0.72
N PHE A 102 -19.86 5.01 -0.62
CA PHE A 102 -19.66 6.32 -0.01
C PHE A 102 -20.13 6.29 1.44
N HIS A 103 -19.24 6.59 2.36
CA HIS A 103 -19.53 6.71 3.79
C HIS A 103 -19.35 8.17 4.22
N ALA A 104 -20.46 8.81 4.57
CA ALA A 104 -20.43 10.19 5.08
C ALA A 104 -19.63 10.29 6.38
N ALA A 105 -19.04 11.46 6.62
CA ALA A 105 -18.33 11.72 7.87
C ALA A 105 -19.29 11.68 9.06
N GLU A 106 -19.00 10.82 10.03
CA GLU A 106 -19.79 10.69 11.25
C GLU A 106 -19.17 11.48 12.42
N GLY A 107 -20.02 12.09 13.22
CA GLY A 107 -19.61 12.84 14.42
C GLY A 107 -18.68 14.00 14.08
N ASN A 108 -17.48 14.02 14.69
CA ASN A 108 -16.49 15.08 14.51
C ASN A 108 -15.49 14.80 13.37
N LYS A 109 -15.72 13.77 12.55
CA LYS A 109 -14.85 13.46 11.40
C LYS A 109 -14.93 14.58 10.36
N GLN A 110 -13.77 15.00 9.87
CA GLN A 110 -13.65 16.07 8.87
C GLN A 110 -13.52 15.53 7.43
N SER A 111 -13.60 14.21 7.26
CA SER A 111 -13.44 13.55 5.97
C SER A 111 -14.51 12.47 5.82
N PHE A 112 -15.08 12.37 4.65
CA PHE A 112 -15.85 11.21 4.22
C PHE A 112 -14.92 10.14 3.64
N GLU A 113 -15.42 8.91 3.50
CA GLU A 113 -14.65 7.74 3.09
C GLU A 113 -15.25 7.16 1.81
N LEU A 114 -14.38 6.74 0.90
CA LEU A 114 -14.73 5.97 -0.29
C LEU A 114 -14.13 4.58 -0.12
N GLU A 115 -14.97 3.57 0.01
CA GLU A 115 -14.56 2.17 0.17
C GLU A 115 -14.60 1.43 -1.16
N PHE A 116 -13.55 0.70 -1.47
CA PHE A 116 -13.39 -0.05 -2.72
C PHE A 116 -13.29 -1.55 -2.45
N ALA A 117 -13.78 -2.34 -3.39
CA ALA A 117 -13.75 -3.80 -3.30
C ALA A 117 -12.32 -4.37 -3.32
N ASN A 118 -11.37 -3.68 -3.97
CA ASN A 118 -9.97 -4.10 -4.09
C ASN A 118 -9.04 -2.88 -4.27
N ILE A 119 -7.75 -3.15 -4.21
CA ILE A 119 -6.70 -2.13 -4.28
C ILE A 119 -6.60 -1.53 -5.67
N GLU A 120 -6.79 -2.31 -6.71
CA GLU A 120 -6.74 -1.86 -8.10
C GLU A 120 -7.80 -0.79 -8.36
N SER A 121 -9.02 -0.99 -7.86
CA SER A 121 -10.10 0.00 -7.95
C SER A 121 -9.78 1.26 -7.14
N ARG A 122 -9.22 1.11 -5.92
CA ARG A 122 -8.77 2.26 -5.12
C ARG A 122 -7.69 3.05 -5.84
N ASP A 123 -6.70 2.39 -6.43
CA ASP A 123 -5.58 3.05 -7.10
C ASP A 123 -6.02 3.73 -8.41
N ALA A 124 -6.93 3.12 -9.17
CA ALA A 124 -7.56 3.78 -10.32
C ALA A 124 -8.35 5.04 -9.89
N ALA A 125 -9.09 4.97 -8.78
CA ALA A 125 -9.79 6.15 -8.22
C ALA A 125 -8.80 7.23 -7.78
N ARG A 126 -7.67 6.85 -7.17
CA ARG A 126 -6.61 7.78 -6.79
C ARG A 126 -6.07 8.55 -7.99
N ASP A 127 -5.87 7.88 -9.12
CA ASP A 127 -5.34 8.50 -10.33
C ASP A 127 -6.35 9.51 -10.91
N GLU A 128 -7.65 9.19 -10.93
CA GLU A 128 -8.72 10.11 -11.35
C GLU A 128 -8.85 11.32 -10.42
N LEU A 129 -8.80 11.10 -9.09
CA LEU A 129 -8.83 12.18 -8.10
C LEU A 129 -7.62 13.11 -8.24
N THR A 130 -6.45 12.54 -8.49
CA THR A 130 -5.21 13.31 -8.73
C THR A 130 -5.33 14.14 -10.00
N ALA A 131 -5.84 13.57 -11.10
CA ALA A 131 -6.08 14.28 -12.36
C ALA A 131 -7.08 15.43 -12.20
N ALA A 132 -8.07 15.28 -11.30
CA ALA A 132 -9.03 16.31 -10.96
C ALA A 132 -8.50 17.37 -9.95
N GLY A 133 -7.29 17.20 -9.42
CA GLY A 133 -6.71 18.10 -8.42
C GLY A 133 -7.33 18.00 -7.01
N ILE A 134 -8.07 16.92 -6.73
CA ILE A 134 -8.72 16.69 -5.44
C ILE A 134 -7.70 16.08 -4.47
N ARG A 135 -7.52 16.70 -3.31
CA ARG A 135 -6.63 16.21 -2.26
C ARG A 135 -7.31 15.13 -1.43
N PHE A 136 -6.58 14.03 -1.19
CA PHE A 136 -7.07 12.88 -0.44
C PHE A 136 -5.94 12.23 0.37
N ARG A 137 -6.32 11.27 1.21
CA ARG A 137 -5.41 10.31 1.85
C ARG A 137 -5.92 8.91 1.55
N THR A 138 -5.01 7.96 1.32
CA THR A 138 -5.35 6.53 1.25
C THR A 138 -5.27 5.92 2.63
N GLY A 139 -6.22 5.04 2.94
CA GLY A 139 -6.14 4.17 4.11
C GLY A 139 -5.06 3.09 3.91
N LYS A 140 -4.60 2.54 5.02
CA LYS A 140 -3.80 1.32 5.00
C LYS A 140 -4.67 0.17 4.50
N ALA A 141 -4.09 -0.73 3.72
CA ALA A 141 -4.79 -1.91 3.24
C ALA A 141 -3.84 -3.09 3.24
N LEU A 142 -4.41 -4.28 3.38
CA LEU A 142 -3.66 -5.51 3.27
C LEU A 142 -3.30 -5.73 1.80
N VAL A 143 -2.01 -5.75 1.52
CA VAL A 143 -1.45 -5.94 0.17
C VAL A 143 -0.50 -7.14 0.17
N PRO A 144 -0.27 -7.79 -0.99
CA PRO A 144 0.80 -8.77 -1.09
C PRO A 144 2.13 -8.17 -0.66
N PHE A 145 2.83 -8.86 0.22
CA PHE A 145 4.10 -8.39 0.77
C PHE A 145 5.26 -8.88 -0.09
N ARG A 146 6.05 -7.96 -0.66
CA ARG A 146 7.23 -8.31 -1.42
C ARG A 146 8.34 -8.81 -0.48
N ILE A 147 8.71 -10.08 -0.61
CA ILE A 147 9.71 -10.72 0.25
C ILE A 147 11.12 -10.56 -0.32
N SER A 148 11.26 -10.72 -1.64
CA SER A 148 12.55 -10.64 -2.31
C SER A 148 12.41 -10.17 -3.75
N GLY A 149 13.36 -9.36 -4.20
CA GLY A 149 13.46 -8.94 -5.60
C GLY A 149 14.63 -9.56 -6.35
N ASN A 150 15.43 -10.45 -5.72
CA ASN A 150 16.56 -11.09 -6.36
C ASN A 150 16.66 -12.56 -5.96
N VAL A 151 16.23 -13.42 -6.87
CA VAL A 151 16.20 -14.88 -6.67
C VAL A 151 17.58 -15.57 -6.75
N GLU A 152 18.62 -14.83 -7.17
CA GLU A 152 19.96 -15.42 -7.30
C GLU A 152 20.64 -15.65 -5.94
N TRP A 153 20.21 -14.95 -4.90
CA TRP A 153 20.84 -14.93 -3.58
C TRP A 153 20.02 -15.60 -2.48
N GLY A 154 18.86 -16.15 -2.79
CA GLY A 154 17.95 -16.73 -1.81
C GLY A 154 17.79 -18.25 -1.98
N VAL A 155 17.31 -18.89 -0.93
CA VAL A 155 16.89 -20.30 -0.97
C VAL A 155 15.45 -20.37 -1.45
N LYS A 156 15.22 -21.10 -2.55
CA LYS A 156 13.88 -21.34 -3.06
C LYS A 156 13.11 -22.24 -2.09
N VAL A 157 11.93 -21.79 -1.63
CA VAL A 157 11.01 -22.61 -0.86
C VAL A 157 9.95 -23.24 -1.78
N PRO A 158 9.40 -24.41 -1.39
CA PRO A 158 8.33 -25.04 -2.13
C PRO A 158 7.11 -24.14 -2.28
N GLU A 159 6.33 -24.35 -3.32
CA GLU A 159 5.02 -23.70 -3.47
C GLU A 159 4.13 -24.02 -2.27
N MET A 160 3.52 -22.99 -1.72
CA MET A 160 2.59 -23.07 -0.59
C MET A 160 1.38 -22.22 -0.90
N GLU A 161 0.24 -22.60 -0.36
CA GLU A 161 -0.99 -21.80 -0.49
C GLU A 161 -0.77 -20.38 0.09
N GLY A 162 -1.15 -19.35 -0.66
CA GLY A 162 -0.95 -17.95 -0.29
C GLY A 162 0.49 -17.44 -0.46
N VAL A 163 1.39 -18.24 -1.04
CA VAL A 163 2.77 -17.85 -1.32
C VAL A 163 3.06 -18.02 -2.81
N ASP A 164 3.33 -16.91 -3.47
CA ASP A 164 3.76 -16.91 -4.86
C ASP A 164 5.26 -16.62 -4.94
N ASP A 165 6.01 -17.63 -5.31
CA ASP A 165 7.43 -17.53 -5.58
C ASP A 165 8.26 -16.95 -4.38
N LEU A 166 8.32 -17.63 -3.25
CA LEU A 166 9.07 -17.21 -2.06
C LEU A 166 10.56 -17.54 -2.13
N THR A 167 11.41 -16.56 -1.88
CA THR A 167 12.83 -16.76 -1.61
C THR A 167 13.18 -16.27 -0.21
N VAL A 168 13.80 -17.12 0.59
CA VAL A 168 14.29 -16.79 1.92
C VAL A 168 15.78 -16.46 1.84
N TRP A 169 16.17 -15.31 2.39
CA TRP A 169 17.57 -14.93 2.52
C TRP A 169 18.24 -15.70 3.66
N CYS A 170 19.38 -16.23 3.40
CA CYS A 170 20.25 -16.88 4.39
C CYS A 170 21.26 -15.89 4.96
#